data_6fd42d586bb61fed39fad85b1689bc8f
#
_entry.id   6fd42d586bb61fed39fad85b1689bc8f
#
_cell.length_a   1.000
_cell.length_b   1.000
_cell.length_c   1.000
_cell.angle_alpha   90.00
_cell.angle_beta   90.00
_cell.angle_gamma   90.00
#
_symmetry.space_group_name_H-M   'P 1'
#
loop_
_entity.id
_entity.type
_entity.pdbx_description
1 polymer ?
#
loop_
_entity_poly.entity_id
_entity_poly.type
_entity_poly.pdbx_seq_one_letter_code
_entity_poly.pdbx_strand_id
1 'polypeptide(L)'
;LELANGLRIFPGMETDVAEGGHILSIGPLEAILELNRRLEPHKEKETFPPLADLLDLLEQYPVLVGCAHPFRAPGRVPEQPMEQLRRFHFLDLNGKDMPQDRARTQRLTQALGKQLAIPVVAGSDTHQAVQYGCISTVFARGCATVSELWGEMQAGRYTIEVADQAPFQV
;
A
#
# COMPACT_ATOMS: atom_id res chain seq x y z
N LEU A 1 1.64 -12.39 12.39
CA LEU A 1 2.17 -12.41 13.76
C LEU A 1 1.12 -11.86 14.72
N GLU A 2 0.98 -12.46 15.89
CA GLU A 2 0.09 -11.95 16.95
C GLU A 2 0.94 -11.62 18.19
N LEU A 3 0.76 -10.40 18.69
CA LEU A 3 1.45 -9.94 19.89
C LEU A 3 0.65 -10.30 21.15
N ALA A 4 1.29 -10.28 22.33
CA ALA A 4 0.68 -10.63 23.59
C ALA A 4 -0.54 -9.77 23.97
N ASN A 5 -0.67 -8.56 23.42
CA ASN A 5 -1.82 -7.68 23.60
C ASN A 5 -2.96 -7.92 22.57
N GLY A 6 -2.88 -9.00 21.77
CA GLY A 6 -3.85 -9.31 20.73
C GLY A 6 -3.69 -8.56 19.41
N LEU A 7 -2.72 -7.66 19.30
CA LEU A 7 -2.43 -6.98 18.04
C LEU A 7 -1.89 -7.98 17.02
N ARG A 8 -2.45 -7.97 15.83
CA ARG A 8 -1.97 -8.75 14.68
C ARG A 8 -1.16 -7.89 13.74
N ILE A 9 0.00 -8.39 13.37
CA ILE A 9 0.91 -7.77 12.40
C ILE A 9 0.90 -8.62 11.12
N PHE A 10 0.51 -8.02 10.02
CA PHE A 10 0.70 -8.59 8.70
C PHE A 10 2.07 -8.16 8.20
N PRO A 11 2.99 -9.10 7.93
CA PRO A 11 4.27 -8.77 7.31
C PRO A 11 4.07 -8.09 5.96
N GLY A 12 4.91 -7.11 5.68
CA GLY A 12 4.85 -6.39 4.41
C GLY A 12 6.19 -5.76 4.07
N MET A 13 6.27 -5.27 2.87
CA MET A 13 7.45 -4.61 2.32
C MET A 13 7.01 -3.51 1.38
N GLU A 14 7.76 -2.42 1.33
CA GLU A 14 7.65 -1.37 0.34
C GLU A 14 8.88 -1.43 -0.59
N THR A 15 8.64 -1.39 -1.89
CA THR A 15 9.68 -1.56 -2.91
C THR A 15 9.60 -0.39 -3.90
N ASP A 16 10.73 0.26 -4.14
CA ASP A 16 10.88 1.26 -5.19
C ASP A 16 10.86 0.63 -6.58
N VAL A 17 10.36 1.39 -7.57
CA VAL A 17 10.39 1.01 -8.98
C VAL A 17 11.09 2.06 -9.84
N ALA A 18 11.64 1.62 -10.96
CA ALA A 18 12.43 2.47 -11.87
C ALA A 18 11.64 3.67 -12.42
N GLU A 19 10.34 3.54 -12.59
CA GLU A 19 9.43 4.61 -13.03
C GLU A 19 9.20 5.68 -11.95
N GLY A 20 9.70 5.43 -10.75
CA GLY A 20 9.43 6.21 -9.55
C GLY A 20 8.08 5.86 -8.93
N GLY A 21 8.06 5.80 -7.60
CA GLY A 21 6.92 5.38 -6.79
C GLY A 21 7.21 4.07 -6.08
N HIS A 22 6.31 3.70 -5.19
CA HIS A 22 6.52 2.57 -4.28
C HIS A 22 5.37 1.56 -4.39
N ILE A 23 5.74 0.30 -4.30
CA ILE A 23 4.81 -0.83 -4.36
C ILE A 23 4.81 -1.54 -3.02
N LEU A 24 3.62 -1.69 -2.45
CA LEU A 24 3.40 -2.40 -1.19
C LEU A 24 3.15 -3.88 -1.46
N SER A 25 3.80 -4.72 -0.67
CA SER A 25 3.53 -6.17 -0.64
C SER A 25 3.13 -6.56 0.78
N ILE A 26 2.00 -7.24 0.95
CA ILE A 26 1.51 -7.74 2.25
C ILE A 26 1.26 -9.24 2.13
N GLY A 27 1.91 -10.05 2.96
CA GLY A 27 1.77 -11.51 2.83
C GLY A 27 2.31 -12.29 4.03
N PRO A 28 2.38 -13.62 3.89
CA PRO A 28 3.05 -14.47 4.86
C PRO A 28 4.52 -14.07 5.07
N LEU A 29 5.01 -14.23 6.30
CA LEU A 29 6.37 -13.81 6.64
C LEU A 29 7.42 -14.44 5.72
N GLU A 30 7.29 -15.73 5.43
CA GLU A 30 8.22 -16.47 4.58
C GLU A 30 8.27 -15.91 3.16
N ALA A 31 7.10 -15.52 2.62
CA ALA A 31 7.01 -14.91 1.29
C ALA A 31 7.69 -13.54 1.27
N ILE A 32 7.46 -12.71 2.28
CA ILE A 32 8.07 -11.38 2.39
C ILE A 32 9.58 -11.47 2.58
N LEU A 33 10.08 -12.41 3.40
CA LEU A 33 11.51 -12.63 3.58
C LEU A 33 12.20 -13.10 2.29
N GLU A 34 11.56 -14.01 1.55
CA GLU A 34 12.10 -14.50 0.28
C GLU A 34 12.09 -13.38 -0.79
N LEU A 35 11.01 -12.61 -0.88
CA LEU A 35 10.94 -11.43 -1.76
C LEU A 35 12.03 -10.42 -1.43
N ASN A 36 12.23 -10.09 -0.14
CA ASN A 36 13.30 -9.19 0.28
C ASN A 36 14.69 -9.70 -0.12
N ARG A 37 14.93 -11.02 0.02
CA ARG A 37 16.19 -11.64 -0.42
C ARG A 37 16.38 -11.55 -1.94
N ARG A 38 15.34 -11.79 -2.73
CA ARG A 38 15.40 -11.70 -4.19
C ARG A 38 15.59 -10.28 -4.70
N LEU A 39 15.07 -9.30 -3.97
CA LEU A 39 15.17 -7.88 -4.30
C LEU A 39 16.43 -7.21 -3.74
N GLU A 40 17.28 -7.95 -2.98
CA GLU A 40 18.53 -7.41 -2.44
C GLU A 40 19.41 -6.72 -3.48
N PRO A 41 19.60 -7.26 -4.73
CA PRO A 41 20.37 -6.60 -5.78
C PRO A 41 19.73 -5.31 -6.34
N HIS A 42 18.47 -5.03 -5.97
CA HIS A 42 17.65 -3.96 -6.52
C HIS A 42 17.33 -2.86 -5.49
N LYS A 43 18.16 -2.70 -4.47
CA LYS A 43 17.95 -1.70 -3.40
C LYS A 43 18.54 -0.33 -3.71
N GLU A 44 19.45 -0.26 -4.66
CA GLU A 44 20.04 0.99 -5.08
C GLU A 44 19.23 1.61 -6.21
N LYS A 45 19.17 2.93 -6.25
CA LYS A 45 18.32 3.66 -7.21
C LYS A 45 18.57 3.29 -8.66
N GLU A 46 19.83 3.02 -9.00
CA GLU A 46 20.27 2.63 -10.35
C GLU A 46 19.85 1.20 -10.73
N THR A 47 19.40 0.43 -9.75
CA THR A 47 19.03 -0.99 -9.93
C THR A 47 17.57 -1.26 -9.60
N PHE A 48 16.76 -0.24 -9.31
CA PHE A 48 15.32 -0.44 -9.06
C PHE A 48 14.66 -1.20 -10.20
N PRO A 49 13.85 -2.21 -9.93
CA PRO A 49 13.22 -2.99 -10.97
C PRO A 49 12.17 -2.16 -11.72
N PRO A 50 12.00 -2.36 -13.03
CA PRO A 50 10.82 -1.88 -13.73
C PRO A 50 9.54 -2.41 -13.08
N LEU A 51 8.46 -1.62 -13.08
CA LEU A 51 7.19 -2.00 -12.48
C LEU A 51 6.67 -3.36 -13.01
N ALA A 52 6.77 -3.57 -14.32
CA ALA A 52 6.34 -4.82 -14.93
C ALA A 52 7.07 -6.04 -14.35
N ASP A 53 8.41 -5.96 -14.25
CA ASP A 53 9.25 -7.05 -13.75
C ASP A 53 8.98 -7.31 -12.25
N LEU A 54 8.77 -6.25 -11.46
CA LEU A 54 8.39 -6.37 -10.06
C LEU A 54 7.02 -7.07 -9.93
N LEU A 55 6.03 -6.68 -10.72
CA LEU A 55 4.71 -7.30 -10.68
C LEU A 55 4.79 -8.79 -11.08
N ASP A 56 5.58 -9.14 -12.10
CA ASP A 56 5.82 -10.53 -12.50
C ASP A 56 6.45 -11.36 -11.38
N LEU A 57 7.35 -10.75 -10.61
CA LEU A 57 7.93 -11.38 -9.43
C LEU A 57 6.90 -11.57 -8.33
N LEU A 58 6.13 -10.52 -8.00
CA LEU A 58 5.18 -10.54 -6.88
C LEU A 58 4.03 -11.54 -7.10
N GLU A 59 3.59 -11.74 -8.32
CA GLU A 59 2.54 -12.71 -8.68
C GLU A 59 2.93 -14.17 -8.42
N GLN A 60 4.21 -14.46 -8.25
CA GLN A 60 4.70 -15.80 -7.90
C GLN A 60 4.50 -16.12 -6.40
N TYR A 61 4.05 -15.15 -5.60
CA TYR A 61 3.93 -15.27 -4.15
C TYR A 61 2.50 -14.97 -3.68
N PRO A 62 2.06 -15.54 -2.56
CA PRO A 62 0.73 -15.29 -2.00
C PRO A 62 0.69 -13.94 -1.26
N VAL A 63 0.93 -12.84 -1.96
CA VAL A 63 0.96 -11.48 -1.42
C VAL A 63 -0.12 -10.61 -2.04
N LEU A 64 -0.65 -9.68 -1.26
CA LEU A 64 -1.42 -8.56 -1.78
C LEU A 64 -0.45 -7.49 -2.27
N VAL A 65 -0.72 -6.94 -3.43
CA VAL A 65 0.10 -5.91 -4.07
C VAL A 65 -0.67 -4.60 -4.10
N GLY A 66 -0.11 -3.55 -3.53
CA GLY A 66 -0.72 -2.22 -3.48
C GLY A 66 0.18 -1.16 -4.11
N CYS A 67 -0.44 -0.13 -4.69
CA CYS A 67 0.27 1.07 -5.09
C CYS A 67 0.28 2.06 -3.92
N ALA A 68 1.45 2.31 -3.34
CA ALA A 68 1.62 3.32 -2.30
C ALA A 68 1.47 4.73 -2.89
N HIS A 69 0.80 5.63 -2.14
CA HIS A 69 0.70 7.06 -2.46
C HIS A 69 0.78 7.40 -3.97
N PRO A 70 -0.15 6.92 -4.81
CA PRO A 70 0.00 6.88 -6.26
C PRO A 70 0.25 8.23 -6.92
N PHE A 71 -0.13 9.33 -6.27
CA PHE A 71 0.01 10.69 -6.82
C PHE A 71 1.10 11.55 -6.15
N ARG A 72 1.98 10.93 -5.35
CA ARG A 72 3.14 11.62 -4.78
C ARG A 72 4.22 11.82 -5.85
N ALA A 73 4.62 13.06 -6.06
CA ALA A 73 5.73 13.37 -6.98
C ALA A 73 7.07 12.89 -6.38
N PRO A 74 8.01 12.44 -7.20
CA PRO A 74 8.01 12.38 -8.67
C PRO A 74 7.45 11.07 -9.27
N GLY A 75 6.73 10.25 -8.48
CA GLY A 75 6.25 8.93 -8.90
C GLY A 75 5.35 8.96 -10.14
N ARG A 76 5.51 7.97 -11.02
CA ARG A 76 4.78 7.85 -12.29
C ARG A 76 3.99 6.54 -12.42
N VAL A 77 3.75 5.85 -11.32
CA VAL A 77 2.98 4.60 -11.36
C VAL A 77 1.61 4.78 -12.00
N PRO A 78 0.83 5.86 -11.73
CA PRO A 78 -0.47 6.06 -12.37
C PRO A 78 -0.42 6.32 -13.88
N GLU A 79 0.76 6.62 -14.44
CA GLU A 79 0.98 6.85 -15.87
C GLU A 79 1.28 5.55 -16.63
N GLN A 80 1.44 4.45 -15.91
CA GLN A 80 1.77 3.17 -16.51
C GLN A 80 0.56 2.56 -17.27
N PRO A 81 0.80 1.62 -18.20
CA PRO A 81 -0.27 0.96 -18.96
C PRO A 81 -1.34 0.36 -18.04
N MET A 82 -2.60 0.52 -18.44
CA MET A 82 -3.77 0.03 -17.68
C MET A 82 -3.70 -1.46 -17.36
N GLU A 83 -3.06 -2.25 -18.21
CA GLU A 83 -2.84 -3.69 -17.98
C GLU A 83 -1.96 -3.94 -16.75
N GLN A 84 -0.94 -3.10 -16.53
CA GLN A 84 -0.11 -3.18 -15.33
C GLN A 84 -0.85 -2.68 -14.10
N LEU A 85 -1.57 -1.55 -14.21
CA LEU A 85 -2.30 -0.97 -13.09
C LEU A 85 -3.41 -1.89 -12.56
N ARG A 86 -4.03 -2.70 -13.42
CA ARG A 86 -5.05 -3.69 -13.02
C ARG A 86 -4.50 -4.89 -12.25
N ARG A 87 -3.18 -5.04 -12.17
CA ARG A 87 -2.52 -6.07 -11.37
C ARG A 87 -2.42 -5.71 -9.89
N PHE A 88 -2.69 -4.44 -9.53
CA PHE A 88 -2.78 -4.05 -8.13
C PHE A 88 -4.06 -4.59 -7.47
N HIS A 89 -3.92 -5.03 -6.24
CA HIS A 89 -5.04 -5.42 -5.40
C HIS A 89 -5.70 -4.20 -4.75
N PHE A 90 -4.94 -3.15 -4.42
CA PHE A 90 -5.45 -1.95 -3.77
C PHE A 90 -4.59 -0.72 -4.05
N LEU A 91 -5.15 0.46 -3.79
CA LEU A 91 -4.41 1.72 -3.74
C LEU A 91 -4.35 2.23 -2.30
N ASP A 92 -3.24 2.86 -1.95
CA ASP A 92 -3.05 3.49 -0.64
C ASP A 92 -3.41 4.97 -0.68
N LEU A 93 -4.42 5.37 0.12
CA LEU A 93 -4.71 6.74 0.45
C LEU A 93 -3.82 7.16 1.62
N ASN A 94 -2.69 7.74 1.31
CA ASN A 94 -1.58 7.91 2.23
C ASN A 94 -1.74 9.12 3.14
N GLY A 95 -1.52 8.91 4.44
CA GLY A 95 -1.61 9.94 5.47
C GLY A 95 -0.60 11.06 5.31
N LYS A 96 0.61 10.76 4.86
CA LYS A 96 1.68 11.76 4.67
C LYS A 96 1.40 12.76 3.54
N ASP A 97 0.52 12.41 2.60
CA ASP A 97 0.12 13.31 1.51
C ASP A 97 -1.06 14.22 1.88
N MET A 98 -1.76 13.94 3.00
CA MET A 98 -2.93 14.69 3.43
C MET A 98 -2.67 16.16 3.76
N PRO A 99 -1.54 16.55 4.37
CA PRO A 99 -1.29 17.94 4.74
C PRO A 99 -1.14 18.88 3.55
N GLN A 100 -0.68 18.38 2.42
CA GLN A 100 -0.38 19.20 1.24
C GLN A 100 -1.65 19.58 0.48
N ASP A 101 -2.48 18.59 0.16
CA ASP A 101 -3.79 18.79 -0.49
C ASP A 101 -4.65 17.54 -0.28
N ARG A 102 -5.35 17.50 0.86
CA ARG A 102 -6.24 16.41 1.24
C ARG A 102 -7.30 16.13 0.18
N ALA A 103 -7.97 17.20 -0.27
CA ALA A 103 -9.09 17.05 -1.20
C ALA A 103 -8.64 16.50 -2.56
N ARG A 104 -7.51 16.99 -3.05
CA ARG A 104 -6.91 16.50 -4.30
C ARG A 104 -6.48 15.03 -4.17
N THR A 105 -5.73 14.70 -3.11
CA THR A 105 -5.21 13.35 -2.87
C THR A 105 -6.36 12.35 -2.79
N GLN A 106 -7.39 12.61 -1.98
CA GLN A 106 -8.58 11.76 -1.88
C GLN A 106 -9.28 11.59 -3.22
N ARG A 107 -9.56 12.70 -3.91
CA ARG A 107 -10.27 12.67 -5.20
C ARG A 107 -9.54 11.85 -6.26
N LEU A 108 -8.23 12.07 -6.41
CA LEU A 108 -7.44 11.38 -7.43
C LEU A 108 -7.29 9.89 -7.14
N THR A 109 -6.96 9.53 -5.89
CA THR A 109 -6.80 8.12 -5.50
C THR A 109 -8.11 7.36 -5.63
N GLN A 110 -9.24 7.94 -5.20
CA GLN A 110 -10.55 7.32 -5.35
C GLN A 110 -10.99 7.22 -6.81
N ALA A 111 -10.70 8.23 -7.64
CA ALA A 111 -11.01 8.18 -9.08
C ALA A 111 -10.24 7.05 -9.77
N LEU A 112 -8.96 6.89 -9.45
CA LEU A 112 -8.15 5.80 -9.99
C LEU A 112 -8.65 4.43 -9.50
N GLY A 113 -8.94 4.28 -8.20
CA GLY A 113 -9.50 3.04 -7.66
C GLY A 113 -10.81 2.65 -8.34
N LYS A 114 -11.71 3.61 -8.58
CA LYS A 114 -12.94 3.40 -9.34
C LYS A 114 -12.68 2.98 -10.80
N GLN A 115 -11.72 3.64 -11.46
CA GLN A 115 -11.34 3.32 -12.84
C GLN A 115 -10.77 1.91 -12.97
N LEU A 116 -9.97 1.47 -12.00
CA LEU A 116 -9.36 0.15 -11.95
C LEU A 116 -10.29 -0.93 -11.37
N ALA A 117 -11.40 -0.54 -10.74
CA ALA A 117 -12.31 -1.38 -9.98
C ALA A 117 -11.60 -2.12 -8.82
N ILE A 118 -10.66 -1.45 -8.15
CA ILE A 118 -9.95 -1.97 -6.98
C ILE A 118 -10.19 -1.10 -5.75
N PRO A 119 -10.12 -1.68 -4.52
CA PRO A 119 -10.32 -0.95 -3.28
C PRO A 119 -9.25 0.13 -3.07
N VAL A 120 -9.67 1.21 -2.40
CA VAL A 120 -8.77 2.22 -1.84
C VAL A 120 -8.79 2.04 -0.33
N VAL A 121 -7.65 1.73 0.24
CA VAL A 121 -7.43 1.63 1.69
C VAL A 121 -6.52 2.77 2.14
N ALA A 122 -6.36 2.98 3.42
CA ALA A 122 -5.54 4.06 3.92
C ALA A 122 -4.54 3.58 4.97
N GLY A 123 -3.36 4.18 4.93
CA GLY A 123 -2.28 3.97 5.88
C GLY A 123 -1.57 5.29 6.22
N SER A 124 -0.96 5.34 7.41
CA SER A 124 -0.34 6.57 7.92
C SER A 124 1.02 6.88 7.29
N ASP A 125 1.69 5.88 6.69
CA ASP A 125 3.09 6.03 6.21
C ASP A 125 3.99 6.60 7.31
N THR A 126 3.93 5.95 8.49
CA THR A 126 4.47 6.46 9.75
C THR A 126 5.99 6.46 9.75
N HIS A 127 6.60 7.64 9.90
CA HIS A 127 8.03 7.84 10.11
C HIS A 127 8.34 8.27 11.55
N GLN A 128 7.32 8.73 12.28
CA GLN A 128 7.43 9.18 13.66
C GLN A 128 6.27 8.65 14.49
N ALA A 129 6.50 8.36 15.77
CA ALA A 129 5.51 7.75 16.65
C ALA A 129 4.17 8.52 16.72
N VAL A 130 4.22 9.84 16.62
CA VAL A 130 3.03 10.71 16.65
C VAL A 130 2.12 10.56 15.40
N GLN A 131 2.62 9.94 14.34
CA GLN A 131 1.85 9.77 13.09
C GLN A 131 1.01 8.48 13.10
N TYR A 132 1.21 7.58 14.07
CA TYR A 132 0.40 6.37 14.17
C TYR A 132 -1.09 6.70 14.33
N GLY A 133 -1.92 6.11 13.47
CA GLY A 133 -3.37 6.28 13.52
C GLY A 133 -3.89 7.63 13.02
N CYS A 134 -3.04 8.49 12.43
CA CYS A 134 -3.48 9.75 11.83
C CYS A 134 -4.47 9.54 10.67
N ILE A 135 -4.33 8.43 9.99
CA ILE A 135 -5.32 7.88 9.06
C ILE A 135 -5.32 6.36 9.20
N SER A 136 -6.46 5.74 9.10
CA SER A 136 -6.60 4.29 9.22
C SER A 136 -7.74 3.75 8.37
N THR A 137 -7.63 2.48 8.01
CA THR A 137 -8.73 1.69 7.45
C THR A 137 -9.34 0.87 8.57
N VAL A 138 -10.61 1.13 8.87
CA VAL A 138 -11.36 0.41 9.91
C VAL A 138 -12.22 -0.65 9.25
N PHE A 139 -11.82 -1.91 9.40
CA PHE A 139 -12.55 -3.06 8.86
C PHE A 139 -13.74 -3.43 9.76
N ALA A 140 -14.81 -3.93 9.16
CA ALA A 140 -16.03 -4.35 9.88
C ALA A 140 -15.76 -5.50 10.89
N ARG A 141 -14.69 -6.26 10.69
CA ARG A 141 -14.24 -7.32 11.61
C ARG A 141 -12.72 -7.45 11.59
N GLY A 142 -12.17 -8.03 12.66
CA GLY A 142 -10.77 -8.42 12.70
C GLY A 142 -10.45 -9.51 11.67
N CYS A 143 -9.30 -9.40 11.02
CA CYS A 143 -8.79 -10.38 10.06
C CYS A 143 -7.63 -11.15 10.70
N ALA A 144 -7.66 -12.48 10.59
CA ALA A 144 -6.59 -13.35 11.10
C ALA A 144 -5.54 -13.65 10.02
N THR A 145 -5.92 -13.59 8.76
CA THR A 145 -5.09 -13.96 7.61
C THR A 145 -5.11 -12.87 6.54
N VAL A 146 -4.12 -12.88 5.66
CA VAL A 146 -4.06 -11.98 4.49
C VAL A 146 -5.24 -12.23 3.54
N SER A 147 -5.68 -13.48 3.42
CA SER A 147 -6.87 -13.83 2.61
C SER A 147 -8.17 -13.24 3.18
N GLU A 148 -8.34 -13.26 4.52
CA GLU A 148 -9.48 -12.60 5.15
C GLU A 148 -9.42 -11.08 4.97
N LEU A 149 -8.23 -10.48 5.13
CA LEU A 149 -8.01 -9.06 4.89
C LEU A 149 -8.41 -8.67 3.45
N TRP A 150 -7.97 -9.46 2.47
CA TRP A 150 -8.35 -9.28 1.08
C TRP A 150 -9.86 -9.40 0.87
N GLY A 151 -10.50 -10.39 1.48
CA GLY A 151 -11.95 -10.55 1.42
C GLY A 151 -12.74 -9.35 1.97
N GLU A 152 -12.26 -8.72 3.04
CA GLU A 152 -12.87 -7.49 3.57
C GLU A 152 -12.66 -6.30 2.62
N MET A 153 -11.45 -6.15 2.05
CA MET A 153 -11.14 -5.11 1.06
C MET A 153 -12.03 -5.23 -0.17
N GLN A 154 -12.09 -6.43 -0.79
CA GLN A 154 -12.91 -6.68 -1.99
C GLN A 154 -14.40 -6.43 -1.75
N ALA A 155 -14.89 -6.79 -0.58
CA ALA A 155 -16.30 -6.62 -0.22
C ALA A 155 -16.65 -5.18 0.18
N GLY A 156 -15.66 -4.28 0.26
CA GLY A 156 -15.86 -2.90 0.70
C GLY A 156 -16.35 -2.78 2.16
N ARG A 157 -16.06 -3.77 3.00
CA ARG A 157 -16.51 -3.79 4.42
C ARG A 157 -15.53 -3.09 5.32
N TYR A 158 -15.26 -1.84 5.00
CA TYR A 158 -14.39 -0.95 5.78
C TYR A 158 -14.78 0.51 5.60
N THR A 159 -14.30 1.35 6.51
CA THR A 159 -14.33 2.81 6.40
C THR A 159 -12.91 3.36 6.51
N ILE A 160 -12.68 4.54 5.98
CA ILE A 160 -11.43 5.27 6.16
C ILE A 160 -11.67 6.39 7.17
N GLU A 161 -10.92 6.39 8.24
CA GLU A 161 -10.96 7.41 9.29
C GLU A 161 -9.69 8.25 9.24
N VAL A 162 -9.87 9.56 9.32
CA VAL A 162 -8.78 10.56 9.36
C VAL A 162 -8.94 11.33 10.66
N ALA A 163 -7.92 11.35 11.50
CA ALA A 163 -7.95 12.08 12.75
C ALA A 163 -8.06 13.59 12.50
N ASP A 164 -8.93 14.27 13.26
CA ASP A 164 -9.20 15.71 13.09
C ASP A 164 -7.97 16.59 13.37
N GLN A 165 -7.11 16.15 14.29
CA GLN A 165 -5.89 16.84 14.69
C GLN A 165 -4.65 16.01 14.38
N ALA A 166 -4.66 15.31 13.26
CA ALA A 166 -3.53 14.47 12.90
C ALA A 166 -2.27 15.32 12.71
N PRO A 167 -1.18 15.01 13.43
CA PRO A 167 0.11 15.68 13.26
C PRO A 167 0.74 15.19 11.95
N PHE A 168 0.17 15.65 10.84
CA PHE A 168 0.71 15.34 9.52
C PHE A 168 2.02 16.09 9.23
N GLN A 169 2.33 17.10 10.05
CA GLN A 169 3.53 17.92 9.90
C GLN A 169 4.49 17.66 11.07
N VAL A 170 5.56 16.96 10.80
CA VAL A 170 6.81 17.05 11.54
C VAL A 170 7.96 17.02 10.55
#